data_9fbfb89e4e85aea07bb5f60d9d7cfb6c
#
_entry.id   9fbfb89e4e85aea07bb5f60d9d7cfb6c
#
_cell.length_a   1.000
_cell.length_b   1.000
_cell.length_c   1.000
_cell.angle_alpha   90.00
_cell.angle_beta   90.00
_cell.angle_gamma   90.00
#
_symmetry.space_group_name_H-M   'P 1'
#
loop_
_entity.id
_entity.type
_entity.pdbx_description
1 polymer ?
#
loop_
_entity_poly.entity_id
_entity_poly.type
_entity_poly.pdbx_seq_one_letter_code
_entity_poly.pdbx_strand_id
1 'polypeptide(L)'
;SLPQSDWARWLPKNLTQAWRLEKLQAGGEVWLDWRDGQVQRAVAQLHAPELAGGYAQRKAVKVQDLALTAFFTRTAAGFDLLLDSLALSLGETRWGSVQLALQQQSAAAGREEQWTLNADRLDLAPLGPVVSALAPLPEQAAEALHALQPQGVLSNIQLSYRPQRTDADRLQYSLNLTQVGISPWHGIPAVENASGSVSGNLTDGDGRLASDNLGLHFDQLFPDMWRYRTAGAQLLWHYDSGGLTLRSPYLQVVGEEGEVAGDFLVRLRK
;
A
#
# COMPACT_ATOMS: atom_id res chain seq x y z
N SER A 1 1.90 18.30 26.87
CA SER A 1 0.85 17.29 26.69
C SER A 1 -0.39 17.94 26.09
N LEU A 2 -1.05 17.24 25.19
CA LEU A 2 -2.29 17.68 24.56
C LEU A 2 -3.45 16.94 25.24
N PRO A 3 -4.38 17.66 25.89
CA PRO A 3 -5.55 17.03 26.48
C PRO A 3 -6.43 16.43 25.39
N GLN A 4 -7.16 15.37 25.71
CA GLN A 4 -8.11 14.78 24.78
C GLN A 4 -9.23 15.78 24.46
N SER A 5 -9.24 16.28 23.24
CA SER A 5 -10.17 17.29 22.73
C SER A 5 -10.55 16.99 21.29
N ASP A 6 -11.65 17.59 20.84
CA ASP A 6 -12.02 17.55 19.41
C ASP A 6 -11.21 18.62 18.67
N TRP A 7 -10.18 18.18 17.96
CA TRP A 7 -9.26 19.04 17.22
C TRP A 7 -9.77 19.40 15.81
N ALA A 8 -10.82 18.78 15.31
CA ALA A 8 -11.32 19.03 13.96
C ALA A 8 -11.63 20.51 13.71
N ARG A 9 -12.05 21.24 14.75
CA ARG A 9 -12.38 22.67 14.68
C ARG A 9 -11.17 23.61 14.73
N TRP A 10 -10.02 23.10 15.17
CA TRP A 10 -8.81 23.92 15.41
C TRP A 10 -7.77 23.75 14.32
N LEU A 11 -7.92 22.78 13.44
CA LEU A 11 -6.98 22.58 12.34
C LEU A 11 -7.06 23.72 11.33
N PRO A 12 -5.91 24.20 10.83
CA PRO A 12 -5.87 25.22 9.79
C PRO A 12 -6.67 24.80 8.55
N LYS A 13 -7.46 25.72 8.00
CA LYS A 13 -8.32 25.44 6.84
C LYS A 13 -7.54 24.94 5.63
N ASN A 14 -6.31 25.38 5.42
CA ASN A 14 -5.44 24.91 4.34
C ASN A 14 -5.07 23.42 4.46
N LEU A 15 -5.03 22.86 5.67
CA LEU A 15 -4.82 21.42 5.89
C LEU A 15 -6.13 20.63 5.77
N THR A 16 -7.28 21.27 6.02
CA THR A 16 -8.58 20.58 6.04
C THR A 16 -9.40 20.81 4.76
N GLN A 17 -8.95 21.64 3.84
CA GLN A 17 -9.70 21.93 2.60
C GLN A 17 -10.03 20.67 1.78
N ALA A 18 -9.10 19.72 1.73
CA ALA A 18 -9.27 18.48 0.98
C ALA A 18 -9.85 17.34 1.84
N TRP A 19 -9.65 17.38 3.15
CA TRP A 19 -10.16 16.36 4.08
C TRP A 19 -11.30 16.92 4.92
N ARG A 20 -12.47 16.33 4.79
CA ARG A 20 -13.60 16.61 5.69
C ARG A 20 -13.39 15.81 6.97
N LEU A 21 -12.90 16.46 8.01
CA LEU A 21 -12.82 15.88 9.33
C LEU A 21 -14.12 16.19 10.07
N GLU A 22 -14.93 15.15 10.30
CA GLU A 22 -16.20 15.26 11.02
C GLU A 22 -15.97 15.17 12.51
N LYS A 23 -14.99 14.38 12.92
CA LYS A 23 -14.60 14.20 14.32
C LYS A 23 -13.11 13.86 14.41
N LEU A 24 -12.43 14.48 15.34
CA LEU A 24 -11.04 14.16 15.70
C LEU A 24 -10.89 14.32 17.20
N GLN A 25 -11.29 13.31 17.96
CA GLN A 25 -10.93 13.24 19.38
C GLN A 25 -9.53 12.69 19.48
N ALA A 26 -8.59 13.52 19.91
CA ALA A 26 -7.21 13.12 20.05
C ALA A 26 -6.59 13.77 21.30
N GLY A 27 -5.62 13.09 21.86
CA GLY A 27 -4.75 13.57 22.92
C GLY A 27 -3.38 12.98 22.78
N GLY A 28 -2.41 13.47 23.53
CA GLY A 28 -1.05 12.96 23.47
C GLY A 28 0.01 13.94 23.87
N GLU A 29 1.22 13.63 23.51
CA GLU A 29 2.39 14.43 23.81
C GLU A 29 3.21 14.69 22.55
N VAL A 30 3.73 15.90 22.44
CA VAL A 30 4.58 16.31 21.33
C VAL A 30 5.79 17.04 21.88
N TRP A 31 6.97 16.62 21.48
CA TRP A 31 8.24 17.26 21.80
C TRP A 31 8.86 17.78 20.49
N LEU A 32 9.29 19.02 20.50
CA LEU A 32 9.83 19.72 19.33
C LEU A 32 11.18 20.34 19.65
N ASP A 33 12.18 20.12 18.78
CA ASP A 33 13.40 20.91 18.70
C ASP A 33 13.24 21.89 17.53
N TRP A 34 13.20 23.18 17.87
CA TRP A 34 12.97 24.27 16.92
C TRP A 34 14.21 25.16 16.84
N ARG A 35 14.79 25.31 15.65
CA ARG A 35 15.93 26.19 15.38
C ARG A 35 15.75 26.90 14.05
N ASP A 36 16.16 28.17 13.98
CA ASP A 36 16.15 28.99 12.78
C ASP A 36 14.78 29.02 12.05
N GLY A 37 13.69 29.11 12.84
CA GLY A 37 12.34 29.14 12.29
C GLY A 37 11.81 27.80 11.77
N GLN A 38 12.51 26.70 12.02
CA GLN A 38 12.17 25.37 11.48
C GLN A 38 12.23 24.28 12.54
N VAL A 39 11.36 23.29 12.43
CA VAL A 39 11.42 22.07 13.23
C VAL A 39 12.61 21.25 12.75
N GLN A 40 13.53 20.92 13.64
CA GLN A 40 14.69 20.06 13.40
C GLN A 40 14.40 18.62 13.76
N ARG A 41 13.73 18.43 14.91
CA ARG A 41 13.28 17.13 15.39
C ARG A 41 11.92 17.26 16.02
N ALA A 42 11.12 16.22 15.88
CA ALA A 42 9.86 16.08 16.60
C ALA A 42 9.64 14.64 17.02
N VAL A 43 9.06 14.46 18.19
CA VAL A 43 8.51 13.20 18.66
C VAL A 43 7.06 13.44 19.01
N ALA A 44 6.16 12.62 18.50
CA ALA A 44 4.74 12.69 18.81
C ALA A 44 4.22 11.33 19.25
N GLN A 45 3.57 11.29 20.40
CA GLN A 45 2.80 10.14 20.86
C GLN A 45 1.34 10.57 20.90
N LEU A 46 0.54 10.04 19.99
CA LEU A 46 -0.85 10.44 19.81
C LEU A 46 -1.78 9.23 19.99
N HIS A 47 -2.90 9.50 20.61
CA HIS A 47 -4.00 8.57 20.76
C HIS A 47 -5.30 9.27 20.38
N ALA A 48 -6.04 8.71 19.43
CA ALA A 48 -7.34 9.18 19.01
C ALA A 48 -8.38 8.06 19.16
N PRO A 49 -9.21 8.09 20.22
CA PRO A 49 -10.29 7.13 20.39
C PRO A 49 -11.24 7.10 19.22
N GLU A 50 -11.43 8.26 18.58
CA GLU A 50 -12.32 8.35 17.42
C GLU A 50 -11.83 9.42 16.45
N LEU A 51 -11.67 8.99 15.19
CA LEU A 51 -11.43 9.84 14.03
C LEU A 51 -12.48 9.51 12.98
N ALA A 52 -13.22 10.49 12.50
CA ALA A 52 -14.14 10.34 11.38
C ALA A 52 -13.87 11.40 10.33
N GLY A 53 -13.77 10.98 9.07
CA GLY A 53 -13.51 11.91 7.99
C GLY A 53 -13.37 11.21 6.64
N GLY A 54 -13.28 12.02 5.59
CA GLY A 54 -13.10 11.57 4.22
C GLY A 54 -12.42 12.63 3.36
N TYR A 55 -11.81 12.20 2.28
CA TYR A 55 -11.17 13.07 1.30
C TYR A 55 -12.20 13.55 0.26
N ALA A 56 -12.26 14.84 0.02
CA ALA A 56 -13.17 15.50 -0.92
C ALA A 56 -14.65 15.09 -0.70
N GLN A 57 -15.30 14.55 -1.71
CA GLN A 57 -16.70 14.10 -1.66
C GLN A 57 -16.87 12.62 -1.27
N ARG A 58 -15.77 11.91 -0.94
CA ARG A 58 -15.82 10.50 -0.62
C ARG A 58 -16.54 10.23 0.69
N LYS A 59 -17.09 9.02 0.81
CA LYS A 59 -17.73 8.57 2.05
C LYS A 59 -16.73 8.61 3.20
N ALA A 60 -17.12 9.24 4.31
CA ALA A 60 -16.29 9.28 5.51
C ALA A 60 -16.06 7.87 6.07
N VAL A 61 -14.85 7.61 6.52
CA VAL A 61 -14.50 6.43 7.30
C VAL A 61 -14.42 6.80 8.77
N LYS A 62 -14.84 5.88 9.62
CA LYS A 62 -14.73 5.99 11.07
C LYS A 62 -13.62 5.05 11.53
N VAL A 63 -12.54 5.63 12.07
CA VAL A 63 -11.41 4.95 12.68
C VAL A 63 -11.51 5.08 14.18
N GLN A 64 -11.28 3.98 14.89
CA GLN A 64 -11.30 3.93 16.35
C GLN A 64 -9.92 3.51 16.87
N ASP A 65 -9.64 3.88 18.11
CA ASP A 65 -8.42 3.49 18.84
C ASP A 65 -7.13 3.72 18.03
N LEU A 66 -7.10 4.81 17.25
CA LEU A 66 -5.87 5.19 16.56
C LEU A 66 -4.80 5.54 17.60
N ALA A 67 -3.72 4.79 17.58
CA ALA A 67 -2.53 5.07 18.36
C ALA A 67 -1.32 5.16 17.44
N LEU A 68 -0.48 6.15 17.63
CA LEU A 68 0.76 6.28 16.88
C LEU A 68 1.88 6.92 17.69
N THR A 69 3.10 6.46 17.42
CA THR A 69 4.33 7.11 17.83
C THR A 69 5.09 7.51 16.58
N ALA A 70 5.40 8.80 16.44
CA ALA A 70 6.06 9.35 15.27
C ALA A 70 7.34 10.08 15.65
N PHE A 71 8.37 9.90 14.83
CA PHE A 71 9.65 10.57 14.93
C PHE A 71 9.92 11.31 13.62
N PHE A 72 10.15 12.60 13.71
CA PHE A 72 10.55 13.43 12.59
C PHE A 72 11.96 13.95 12.81
N THR A 73 12.81 13.87 11.79
CA THR A 73 14.15 14.46 11.79
C THR A 73 14.39 15.16 10.48
N ARG A 74 14.74 16.44 10.54
CA ARG A 74 15.23 17.18 9.38
C ARG A 74 16.68 16.80 9.13
N THR A 75 17.02 16.51 7.89
CA THR A 75 18.38 16.23 7.43
C THR A 75 18.89 17.38 6.56
N ALA A 76 20.18 17.42 6.25
CA ALA A 76 20.74 18.39 5.32
C ALA A 76 20.14 18.27 3.90
N ALA A 77 19.57 17.12 3.57
CA ALA A 77 19.07 16.80 2.24
C ALA A 77 17.54 16.74 2.15
N GLY A 78 16.81 16.84 3.27
CA GLY A 78 15.37 16.70 3.29
C GLY A 78 14.86 16.37 4.68
N PHE A 79 14.11 15.25 4.83
CA PHE A 79 13.65 14.79 6.14
C PHE A 79 13.43 13.28 6.19
N ASP A 80 13.43 12.75 7.40
CA ASP A 80 13.03 11.40 7.75
C ASP A 80 11.83 11.47 8.70
N LEU A 81 10.80 10.67 8.40
CA LEU A 81 9.63 10.47 9.25
C LEU A 81 9.48 8.98 9.51
N LEU A 82 9.53 8.59 10.77
CA LEU A 82 9.28 7.21 11.21
C LEU A 82 7.98 7.20 12.02
N LEU A 83 7.00 6.42 11.58
CA LEU A 83 5.89 5.97 12.40
C LEU A 83 6.31 4.62 12.99
N ASP A 84 6.74 4.64 14.24
CA ASP A 84 7.29 3.45 14.90
C ASP A 84 6.20 2.45 15.26
N SER A 85 5.04 2.96 15.65
CA SER A 85 3.86 2.15 15.89
C SER A 85 2.62 2.89 15.42
N LEU A 86 1.93 2.32 14.47
CA LEU A 86 0.63 2.79 14.01
C LEU A 86 -0.36 1.65 14.19
N ALA A 87 -1.33 1.83 15.05
CA ALA A 87 -2.41 0.88 15.29
C ALA A 87 -3.76 1.58 15.21
N LEU A 88 -4.77 0.92 14.70
CA LEU A 88 -6.13 1.46 14.60
C LEU A 88 -7.16 0.33 14.50
N SER A 89 -8.43 0.65 14.72
CA SER A 89 -9.57 -0.25 14.54
C SER A 89 -10.56 0.32 13.53
N LEU A 90 -11.10 -0.55 12.68
CA LEU A 90 -12.14 -0.26 11.70
C LEU A 90 -13.31 -1.22 11.92
N GLY A 91 -14.36 -0.76 12.56
CA GLY A 91 -15.43 -1.63 13.03
C GLY A 91 -14.86 -2.71 13.95
N GLU A 92 -15.06 -3.97 13.60
CA GLU A 92 -14.56 -5.12 14.37
C GLU A 92 -13.12 -5.51 14.00
N THR A 93 -12.57 -4.96 12.92
CA THR A 93 -11.22 -5.29 12.45
C THR A 93 -10.20 -4.38 13.11
N ARG A 94 -9.26 -4.98 13.84
CA ARG A 94 -8.14 -4.27 14.44
C ARG A 94 -6.91 -4.41 13.56
N TRP A 95 -6.34 -3.28 13.17
CA TRP A 95 -5.02 -3.21 12.56
C TRP A 95 -3.96 -3.25 13.64
N GLY A 96 -3.07 -4.23 13.55
CA GLY A 96 -1.94 -4.35 14.47
C GLY A 96 -0.93 -3.22 14.29
N SER A 97 0.05 -3.20 15.16
CA SER A 97 1.13 -2.22 15.06
C SER A 97 1.88 -2.37 13.74
N VAL A 98 1.94 -1.27 12.98
CA VAL A 98 2.65 -1.15 11.70
C VAL A 98 3.75 -0.12 11.86
N GLN A 99 4.94 -0.43 11.33
CA GLN A 99 6.04 0.51 11.24
C GLN A 99 6.15 1.04 9.81
N LEU A 100 6.17 2.38 9.68
CA LEU A 100 6.32 3.07 8.40
C LEU A 100 7.46 4.06 8.49
N ALA A 101 8.40 4.02 7.54
CA ALA A 101 9.46 5.01 7.41
C ALA A 101 9.34 5.72 6.06
N LEU A 102 9.18 7.04 6.09
CA LEU A 102 9.15 7.91 4.92
C LEU A 102 10.40 8.80 4.93
N GLN A 103 11.16 8.75 3.86
CA GLN A 103 12.30 9.62 3.64
C GLN A 103 12.08 10.48 2.41
N GLN A 104 12.35 11.78 2.55
CA GLN A 104 12.38 12.70 1.42
C GLN A 104 13.79 13.26 1.27
N GLN A 105 14.34 13.16 0.08
CA GLN A 105 15.60 13.77 -0.29
C GLN A 105 15.33 14.81 -1.38
N SER A 106 15.68 16.05 -1.11
CA SER A 106 15.53 17.16 -2.05
C SER A 106 16.54 17.08 -3.19
N ALA A 107 16.18 17.58 -4.34
CA ALA A 107 17.09 17.73 -5.46
C ALA A 107 18.29 18.60 -5.09
N ALA A 108 19.48 18.20 -5.50
CA ALA A 108 20.72 18.94 -5.35
C ALA A 108 21.62 18.71 -6.56
N ALA A 109 22.76 19.39 -6.67
CA ALA A 109 23.70 19.20 -7.78
C ALA A 109 24.08 17.70 -7.93
N GLY A 110 23.69 17.09 -9.05
CA GLY A 110 23.95 15.69 -9.37
C GLY A 110 23.03 14.67 -8.65
N ARG A 111 21.99 15.12 -7.94
CA ARG A 111 21.03 14.24 -7.25
C ARG A 111 19.60 14.68 -7.55
N GLU A 112 18.77 13.72 -7.98
CA GLU A 112 17.33 13.90 -8.18
C GLU A 112 16.59 13.93 -6.83
N GLU A 113 15.44 14.58 -6.80
CA GLU A 113 14.51 14.44 -5.68
C GLU A 113 14.02 12.99 -5.62
N GLN A 114 14.01 12.43 -4.40
CA GLN A 114 13.56 11.07 -4.16
C GLN A 114 12.75 10.98 -2.89
N TRP A 115 11.67 10.22 -2.97
CA TRP A 115 10.84 9.79 -1.87
C TRP A 115 10.98 8.28 -1.69
N THR A 116 11.25 7.84 -0.49
CA THR A 116 11.35 6.42 -0.16
C THR A 116 10.39 6.11 0.97
N LEU A 117 9.51 5.13 0.76
CA LEU A 117 8.61 4.59 1.77
C LEU A 117 9.00 3.14 2.05
N ASN A 118 9.24 2.83 3.31
CA ASN A 118 9.41 1.47 3.80
C ASN A 118 8.30 1.15 4.80
N ALA A 119 7.74 -0.06 4.70
CA ALA A 119 6.81 -0.57 5.68
C ALA A 119 7.15 -2.02 6.02
N ASP A 120 7.03 -2.38 7.29
CA ASP A 120 7.30 -3.74 7.77
C ASP A 120 6.17 -4.68 7.37
N ARG A 121 4.93 -4.24 7.54
CA ARG A 121 3.73 -5.04 7.31
C ARG A 121 2.52 -4.16 7.00
N LEU A 122 1.66 -4.61 6.08
CA LEU A 122 0.34 -4.02 5.81
C LEU A 122 -0.71 -5.14 5.63
N ASP A 123 -1.73 -5.13 6.46
CA ASP A 123 -2.91 -5.98 6.27
C ASP A 123 -3.85 -5.30 5.25
N LEU A 124 -4.13 -5.99 4.15
CA LEU A 124 -4.82 -5.40 2.99
C LEU A 124 -6.32 -5.21 3.21
N ALA A 125 -6.98 -6.13 3.91
CA ALA A 125 -8.43 -6.10 4.09
C ALA A 125 -8.94 -4.78 4.73
N PRO A 126 -8.38 -4.29 5.85
CA PRO A 126 -8.77 -2.99 6.41
C PRO A 126 -8.20 -1.80 5.65
N LEU A 127 -7.13 -1.98 4.86
CA LEU A 127 -6.49 -0.90 4.11
C LEU A 127 -7.42 -0.33 3.03
N GLY A 128 -8.15 -1.17 2.32
CA GLY A 128 -9.04 -0.78 1.23
C GLY A 128 -10.02 0.35 1.61
N PRO A 129 -10.84 0.20 2.64
CA PRO A 129 -11.77 1.24 3.12
C PRO A 129 -11.07 2.53 3.56
N VAL A 130 -9.94 2.43 4.27
CA VAL A 130 -9.17 3.61 4.75
C VAL A 130 -8.58 4.39 3.60
N VAL A 131 -7.90 3.71 2.69
CA VAL A 131 -7.25 4.34 1.54
C VAL A 131 -8.29 4.93 0.59
N SER A 132 -9.39 4.21 0.33
CA SER A 132 -10.49 4.72 -0.51
C SER A 132 -11.15 5.97 0.06
N ALA A 133 -11.25 6.08 1.39
CA ALA A 133 -11.87 7.22 2.04
C ALA A 133 -10.92 8.40 2.22
N LEU A 134 -9.67 8.17 2.59
CA LEU A 134 -8.74 9.21 3.04
C LEU A 134 -7.62 9.54 2.06
N ALA A 135 -7.20 8.62 1.18
CA ALA A 135 -6.08 8.89 0.28
C ALA A 135 -6.52 9.71 -0.96
N PRO A 136 -5.70 10.65 -1.43
CA PRO A 136 -5.95 11.41 -2.66
C PRO A 136 -5.66 10.57 -3.92
N LEU A 137 -6.33 9.41 -4.03
CA LEU A 137 -6.17 8.52 -5.19
C LEU A 137 -6.93 9.05 -6.41
N PRO A 138 -6.41 8.85 -7.63
CA PRO A 138 -7.18 8.96 -8.84
C PRO A 138 -8.43 8.07 -8.78
N GLU A 139 -9.53 8.50 -9.43
CA GLU A 139 -10.81 7.78 -9.38
C GLU A 139 -10.68 6.33 -9.84
N GLN A 140 -9.95 6.09 -10.93
CA GLN A 140 -9.68 4.74 -11.45
C GLN A 140 -8.96 3.83 -10.44
N ALA A 141 -7.99 4.38 -9.69
CA ALA A 141 -7.28 3.62 -8.67
C ALA A 141 -8.16 3.29 -7.46
N ALA A 142 -9.04 4.22 -7.08
CA ALA A 142 -10.02 3.98 -6.01
C ALA A 142 -11.06 2.94 -6.42
N GLU A 143 -11.54 2.98 -7.67
CA GLU A 143 -12.44 1.99 -8.25
C GLU A 143 -11.79 0.60 -8.30
N ALA A 144 -10.56 0.49 -8.81
CA ALA A 144 -9.82 -0.75 -8.84
C ALA A 144 -9.63 -1.36 -7.44
N LEU A 145 -9.25 -0.54 -6.47
CA LEU A 145 -9.09 -1.00 -5.08
C LEU A 145 -10.40 -1.52 -4.48
N HIS A 146 -11.52 -0.84 -4.77
CA HIS A 146 -12.84 -1.25 -4.32
C HIS A 146 -13.30 -2.54 -5.01
N ALA A 147 -13.06 -2.69 -6.31
CA ALA A 147 -13.45 -3.86 -7.07
C ALA A 147 -12.60 -5.11 -6.74
N LEU A 148 -11.29 -4.94 -6.65
CA LEU A 148 -10.37 -6.04 -6.33
C LEU A 148 -10.50 -6.57 -4.90
N GLN A 149 -10.98 -5.76 -3.96
CA GLN A 149 -11.15 -6.15 -2.54
C GLN A 149 -9.94 -6.94 -2.00
N PRO A 150 -8.74 -6.38 -2.05
CA PRO A 150 -7.53 -7.11 -1.72
C PRO A 150 -7.54 -7.58 -0.27
N GLN A 151 -7.08 -8.81 -0.05
CA GLN A 151 -6.96 -9.45 1.25
C GLN A 151 -5.54 -10.01 1.42
N GLY A 152 -5.20 -10.42 2.63
CA GLY A 152 -3.87 -10.94 2.95
C GLY A 152 -2.93 -9.88 3.47
N VAL A 153 -1.64 -10.17 3.46
CA VAL A 153 -0.61 -9.35 4.08
C VAL A 153 0.51 -9.03 3.08
N LEU A 154 0.89 -7.76 3.03
CA LEU A 154 2.15 -7.34 2.41
C LEU A 154 3.19 -7.12 3.50
N SER A 155 4.44 -7.49 3.23
CA SER A 155 5.57 -7.27 4.15
C SER A 155 6.83 -6.86 3.42
N ASN A 156 7.81 -6.31 4.17
CA ASN A 156 9.07 -5.81 3.62
C ASN A 156 8.85 -4.86 2.43
N ILE A 157 7.87 -3.98 2.55
CA ILE A 157 7.47 -3.07 1.49
C ILE A 157 8.53 -1.97 1.35
N GLN A 158 9.01 -1.78 0.14
CA GLN A 158 9.91 -0.71 -0.24
C GLN A 158 9.37 -0.03 -1.49
N LEU A 159 9.13 1.27 -1.43
CA LEU A 159 8.71 2.09 -2.55
C LEU A 159 9.69 3.24 -2.72
N SER A 160 10.12 3.49 -3.94
CA SER A 160 10.97 4.62 -4.30
C SER A 160 10.29 5.41 -5.42
N TYR A 161 10.06 6.70 -5.20
CA TYR A 161 9.43 7.60 -6.15
C TYR A 161 10.32 8.79 -6.46
N ARG A 162 10.57 9.04 -7.74
CA ARG A 162 11.37 10.15 -8.27
C ARG A 162 10.49 11.04 -9.12
N PRO A 163 9.97 12.16 -8.59
CA PRO A 163 8.95 12.97 -9.26
C PRO A 163 9.41 13.59 -10.60
N GLN A 164 10.69 13.90 -10.74
CA GLN A 164 11.25 14.51 -11.96
C GLN A 164 11.47 13.51 -13.10
N ARG A 165 11.49 12.20 -12.83
CA ARG A 165 11.64 11.19 -13.88
C ARG A 165 10.35 11.02 -14.67
N THR A 166 10.51 10.75 -15.96
CA THR A 166 9.41 10.47 -16.89
C THR A 166 9.43 9.03 -17.41
N ASP A 167 10.48 8.30 -17.09
CA ASP A 167 10.65 6.89 -17.46
C ASP A 167 9.98 5.93 -16.46
N ALA A 168 10.10 4.65 -16.73
CA ALA A 168 9.51 3.62 -15.89
C ALA A 168 10.06 3.61 -14.45
N ASP A 169 11.29 4.01 -14.26
CA ASP A 169 11.95 4.06 -12.95
C ASP A 169 11.53 5.26 -12.08
N ARG A 170 10.54 6.04 -12.55
CA ARG A 170 9.87 7.04 -11.73
C ARG A 170 9.27 6.45 -10.45
N LEU A 171 8.76 5.23 -10.52
CA LEU A 171 8.31 4.45 -9.38
C LEU A 171 8.97 3.08 -9.41
N GLN A 172 9.63 2.70 -8.34
CA GLN A 172 10.17 1.37 -8.12
C GLN A 172 9.56 0.78 -6.85
N TYR A 173 9.30 -0.52 -6.83
CA TYR A 173 8.72 -1.20 -5.68
C TYR A 173 9.30 -2.59 -5.49
N SER A 174 9.31 -3.03 -4.23
CA SER A 174 9.61 -4.40 -3.82
C SER A 174 8.82 -4.73 -2.58
N LEU A 175 8.23 -5.92 -2.51
CA LEU A 175 7.43 -6.36 -1.38
C LEU A 175 7.27 -7.89 -1.37
N ASN A 176 6.90 -8.43 -0.22
CA ASN A 176 6.49 -9.81 -0.07
C ASN A 176 4.97 -9.92 0.10
N LEU A 177 4.42 -11.00 -0.42
CA LEU A 177 3.01 -11.37 -0.36
C LEU A 177 2.84 -12.55 0.59
N THR A 178 1.84 -12.51 1.46
CA THR A 178 1.43 -13.63 2.30
C THR A 178 -0.07 -13.81 2.22
N GLN A 179 -0.50 -14.93 1.64
CA GLN A 179 -1.91 -15.30 1.47
C GLN A 179 -2.76 -14.17 0.86
N VAL A 180 -2.21 -13.51 -0.15
CA VAL A 180 -2.90 -12.42 -0.84
C VAL A 180 -4.00 -12.99 -1.71
N GLY A 181 -5.18 -12.38 -1.60
CA GLY A 181 -6.34 -12.65 -2.44
C GLY A 181 -6.87 -11.37 -3.08
N ILE A 182 -7.45 -11.51 -4.27
CA ILE A 182 -8.15 -10.45 -4.99
C ILE A 182 -9.40 -10.99 -5.67
N SER A 183 -10.43 -10.18 -5.75
CA SER A 183 -11.64 -10.46 -6.55
C SER A 183 -11.37 -10.25 -8.05
N PRO A 184 -12.14 -10.87 -8.94
CA PRO A 184 -11.95 -10.72 -10.39
C PRO A 184 -12.33 -9.29 -10.82
N TRP A 185 -11.58 -8.73 -11.76
CA TRP A 185 -11.83 -7.39 -12.26
C TRP A 185 -11.23 -7.17 -13.65
N HIS A 186 -12.04 -6.75 -14.64
CA HIS A 186 -11.57 -6.41 -16.01
C HIS A 186 -10.63 -7.43 -16.65
N GLY A 187 -10.96 -8.74 -16.55
CA GLY A 187 -10.15 -9.82 -17.10
C GLY A 187 -8.98 -10.26 -16.21
N ILE A 188 -8.79 -9.61 -15.06
CA ILE A 188 -7.91 -10.11 -14.00
C ILE A 188 -8.67 -11.24 -13.28
N PRO A 189 -8.12 -12.44 -13.16
CA PRO A 189 -8.79 -13.53 -12.44
C PRO A 189 -8.85 -13.26 -10.95
N ALA A 190 -9.83 -13.86 -10.27
CA ALA A 190 -9.75 -13.94 -8.82
C ALA A 190 -8.57 -14.81 -8.41
N VAL A 191 -7.90 -14.39 -7.35
CA VAL A 191 -6.76 -15.10 -6.76
C VAL A 191 -7.02 -15.30 -5.29
N GLU A 192 -6.71 -16.48 -4.78
CA GLU A 192 -6.72 -16.78 -3.33
C GLU A 192 -5.37 -17.34 -2.91
N ASN A 193 -4.91 -16.95 -1.73
CA ASN A 193 -3.72 -17.49 -1.06
C ASN A 193 -2.41 -17.33 -1.85
N ALA A 194 -2.26 -16.29 -2.66
CA ALA A 194 -0.99 -16.01 -3.32
C ALA A 194 0.07 -15.57 -2.29
N SER A 195 1.20 -16.29 -2.28
CA SER A 195 2.35 -15.98 -1.43
C SER A 195 3.62 -15.94 -2.28
N GLY A 196 4.55 -15.06 -1.91
CA GLY A 196 5.78 -14.89 -2.68
C GLY A 196 6.37 -13.50 -2.55
N SER A 197 7.05 -13.04 -3.60
CA SER A 197 7.64 -11.71 -3.68
C SER A 197 7.39 -11.06 -5.02
N VAL A 198 7.32 -9.74 -5.03
CA VAL A 198 7.10 -8.94 -6.24
C VAL A 198 8.04 -7.73 -6.19
N SER A 199 8.68 -7.44 -7.31
CA SER A 199 9.48 -6.23 -7.49
C SER A 199 9.37 -5.71 -8.93
N GLY A 200 9.57 -4.41 -9.12
CA GLY A 200 9.50 -3.82 -10.45
C GLY A 200 9.43 -2.31 -10.46
N ASN A 201 9.02 -1.80 -11.61
CA ASN A 201 8.78 -0.39 -11.86
C ASN A 201 7.41 -0.19 -12.57
N LEU A 202 7.19 0.94 -13.23
CA LEU A 202 5.90 1.23 -13.90
C LEU A 202 5.63 0.36 -15.14
N THR A 203 6.66 -0.24 -15.74
CA THR A 203 6.52 -1.05 -16.96
C THR A 203 6.95 -2.50 -16.77
N ASP A 204 7.96 -2.74 -15.96
CA ASP A 204 8.59 -4.04 -15.81
C ASP A 204 8.45 -4.58 -14.40
N GLY A 205 8.31 -5.90 -14.28
CA GLY A 205 8.34 -6.52 -12.97
C GLY A 205 8.70 -7.99 -12.99
N ASP A 206 9.12 -8.46 -11.82
CA ASP A 206 9.45 -9.84 -11.48
C ASP A 206 8.63 -10.25 -10.26
N GLY A 207 7.84 -11.29 -10.41
CA GLY A 207 7.09 -11.94 -9.35
C GLY A 207 7.59 -13.36 -9.15
N ARG A 208 7.81 -13.75 -7.90
CA ARG A 208 8.11 -15.15 -7.52
C ARG A 208 6.97 -15.65 -6.67
N LEU A 209 6.22 -16.60 -7.19
CA LEU A 209 5.13 -17.27 -6.50
C LEU A 209 5.66 -18.52 -5.79
N ALA A 210 5.31 -18.65 -4.53
CA ALA A 210 5.54 -19.84 -3.73
C ALA A 210 4.35 -19.96 -2.76
N SER A 211 3.28 -20.61 -3.22
CA SER A 211 1.99 -20.61 -2.54
C SER A 211 1.55 -22.02 -2.22
N ASP A 212 0.98 -22.18 -1.02
CA ASP A 212 0.18 -23.34 -0.66
C ASP A 212 -1.31 -22.99 -0.78
N ASN A 213 -2.11 -23.95 -1.24
CA ASN A 213 -3.56 -23.80 -1.45
C ASN A 213 -3.94 -22.60 -2.35
N LEU A 214 -3.16 -22.36 -3.43
CA LEU A 214 -3.47 -21.30 -4.39
C LEU A 214 -4.81 -21.56 -5.07
N GLY A 215 -5.69 -20.56 -5.08
CA GLY A 215 -6.91 -20.55 -5.88
C GLY A 215 -6.80 -19.57 -7.04
N LEU A 216 -7.22 -19.99 -8.23
CA LEU A 216 -7.35 -19.15 -9.42
C LEU A 216 -8.73 -19.34 -10.06
N HIS A 217 -9.44 -18.23 -10.29
CA HIS A 217 -10.74 -18.25 -10.93
C HIS A 217 -10.81 -17.27 -12.09
N PHE A 218 -10.92 -17.81 -13.28
CA PHE A 218 -11.16 -17.09 -14.53
C PHE A 218 -12.66 -17.13 -14.83
N ASP A 219 -13.42 -16.22 -14.22
CA ASP A 219 -14.89 -16.16 -14.24
C ASP A 219 -15.51 -16.20 -15.64
N GLN A 220 -14.79 -15.67 -16.65
CA GLN A 220 -15.24 -15.65 -18.05
C GLN A 220 -14.95 -16.96 -18.81
N LEU A 221 -14.08 -17.83 -18.29
CA LEU A 221 -13.63 -19.04 -18.99
C LEU A 221 -14.08 -20.31 -18.30
N PHE A 222 -14.15 -20.32 -16.97
CA PHE A 222 -14.41 -21.52 -16.18
C PHE A 222 -15.41 -21.22 -15.06
N PRO A 223 -16.39 -22.11 -14.83
CA PRO A 223 -17.39 -21.91 -13.78
C PRO A 223 -16.82 -22.02 -12.37
N ASP A 224 -15.78 -22.85 -12.19
CA ASP A 224 -15.23 -23.19 -10.90
C ASP A 224 -13.82 -22.64 -10.71
N MET A 225 -13.45 -22.40 -9.44
CA MET A 225 -12.11 -22.00 -9.04
C MET A 225 -11.16 -23.22 -9.11
N TRP A 226 -10.04 -23.04 -9.78
CA TRP A 226 -8.96 -24.02 -9.77
C TRP A 226 -8.18 -23.92 -8.48
N ARG A 227 -8.01 -25.04 -7.79
CA ARG A 227 -7.27 -25.13 -6.52
C ARG A 227 -6.04 -26.00 -6.67
N TYR A 228 -4.92 -25.46 -6.25
CA TYR A 228 -3.62 -26.14 -6.26
C TYR A 228 -3.11 -26.29 -4.84
N ARG A 229 -2.65 -27.48 -4.46
CA ARG A 229 -2.00 -27.71 -3.15
C ARG A 229 -0.72 -26.91 -3.02
N THR A 230 0.09 -26.87 -4.08
CA THR A 230 1.30 -26.05 -4.15
C THR A 230 1.41 -25.42 -5.52
N ALA A 231 1.91 -24.21 -5.57
CA ALA A 231 2.19 -23.48 -6.79
C ALA A 231 3.50 -22.70 -6.65
N GLY A 232 4.42 -22.92 -7.60
CA GLY A 232 5.66 -22.19 -7.74
C GLY A 232 5.80 -21.63 -9.13
N ALA A 233 6.14 -20.36 -9.27
CA ALA A 233 6.37 -19.75 -10.58
C ALA A 233 7.29 -18.53 -10.46
N GLN A 234 7.97 -18.22 -11.56
CA GLN A 234 8.52 -16.90 -11.79
C GLN A 234 7.69 -16.21 -12.87
N LEU A 235 7.20 -15.01 -12.60
CA LEU A 235 6.38 -14.21 -13.48
C LEU A 235 7.12 -12.95 -13.85
N LEU A 236 7.49 -12.80 -15.11
CA LEU A 236 8.12 -11.59 -15.65
C LEU A 236 7.09 -10.87 -16.51
N TRP A 237 6.88 -9.60 -16.29
CA TRP A 237 5.98 -8.82 -17.13
C TRP A 237 6.63 -7.54 -17.65
N HIS A 238 6.16 -7.16 -18.82
CA HIS A 238 6.45 -5.90 -19.46
C HIS A 238 5.16 -5.28 -19.98
N TYR A 239 4.89 -4.04 -19.63
CA TYR A 239 3.73 -3.28 -20.04
C TYR A 239 4.16 -2.00 -20.77
N ASP A 240 3.69 -1.85 -22.00
CA ASP A 240 3.95 -0.68 -22.85
C ASP A 240 2.71 -0.25 -23.65
N SER A 241 2.90 0.64 -24.63
CA SER A 241 1.82 1.07 -25.52
C SER A 241 1.22 -0.05 -26.38
N GLY A 242 1.93 -1.15 -26.60
CA GLY A 242 1.47 -2.33 -27.33
C GLY A 242 0.65 -3.30 -26.49
N GLY A 243 0.65 -3.15 -25.17
CA GLY A 243 -0.09 -4.00 -24.24
C GLY A 243 0.78 -4.63 -23.16
N LEU A 244 0.33 -5.76 -22.63
CA LEU A 244 1.00 -6.53 -21.58
C LEU A 244 1.63 -7.79 -22.16
N THR A 245 2.93 -7.98 -21.95
CA THR A 245 3.62 -9.25 -22.14
C THR A 245 3.88 -9.87 -20.77
N LEU A 246 3.39 -11.09 -20.55
CA LEU A 246 3.61 -11.88 -19.35
C LEU A 246 4.36 -13.16 -19.74
N ARG A 247 5.48 -13.42 -19.11
CA ARG A 247 6.31 -14.60 -19.32
C ARG A 247 6.55 -15.31 -17.99
N SER A 248 6.44 -16.63 -18.01
CA SER A 248 6.93 -17.47 -16.92
C SER A 248 7.98 -18.43 -17.50
N PRO A 249 9.26 -18.27 -17.16
CA PRO A 249 10.29 -19.24 -17.53
C PRO A 249 10.22 -20.53 -16.71
N TYR A 250 9.47 -20.51 -15.61
CA TYR A 250 9.24 -21.64 -14.73
C TYR A 250 7.88 -21.54 -14.09
N LEU A 251 7.07 -22.57 -14.23
CA LEU A 251 5.80 -22.79 -13.57
C LEU A 251 5.72 -24.24 -13.11
N GLN A 252 5.35 -24.48 -11.87
CA GLN A 252 5.01 -25.79 -11.34
C GLN A 252 3.79 -25.64 -10.43
N VAL A 253 2.76 -26.41 -10.73
CA VAL A 253 1.52 -26.46 -9.93
C VAL A 253 1.16 -27.92 -9.66
N VAL A 254 0.77 -28.21 -8.44
CA VAL A 254 0.33 -29.53 -7.99
C VAL A 254 -1.09 -29.42 -7.48
N GLY A 255 -2.02 -30.07 -8.16
CA GLY A 255 -3.44 -30.17 -7.79
C GLY A 255 -3.84 -31.55 -7.27
N GLU A 256 -5.13 -31.76 -7.11
CA GLU A 256 -5.69 -33.07 -6.77
C GLU A 256 -5.61 -34.05 -7.95
N GLU A 257 -5.76 -33.53 -9.19
CA GLU A 257 -5.80 -34.31 -10.40
C GLU A 257 -4.41 -34.57 -11.01
N GLY A 258 -3.35 -33.94 -10.48
CA GLY A 258 -1.99 -34.12 -10.98
C GLY A 258 -1.08 -32.93 -10.81
N GLU A 259 0.04 -32.99 -11.52
CA GLU A 259 1.08 -31.96 -11.53
C GLU A 259 1.27 -31.44 -12.96
N VAL A 260 1.44 -30.13 -13.09
CA VAL A 260 1.82 -29.46 -14.33
C VAL A 260 3.08 -28.67 -14.10
N ALA A 261 4.09 -28.86 -14.96
CA ALA A 261 5.31 -28.06 -14.96
C ALA A 261 5.60 -27.59 -16.40
N GLY A 262 6.09 -26.38 -16.54
CA GLY A 262 6.39 -25.81 -17.85
C GLY A 262 6.81 -24.35 -17.82
N ASP A 263 6.70 -23.73 -18.97
CA ASP A 263 6.91 -22.32 -19.21
C ASP A 263 5.77 -21.78 -20.08
N PHE A 264 5.56 -20.44 -20.05
CA PHE A 264 4.58 -19.81 -20.93
C PHE A 264 4.97 -18.38 -21.30
N LEU A 265 4.40 -17.91 -22.40
CA LEU A 265 4.41 -16.52 -22.82
C LEU A 265 3.01 -16.11 -23.28
N VAL A 266 2.46 -15.09 -22.67
CA VAL A 266 1.18 -14.49 -23.03
C VAL A 266 1.40 -13.04 -23.46
N ARG A 267 0.77 -12.64 -24.55
CA ARG A 267 0.75 -11.25 -25.01
C ARG A 267 -0.69 -10.79 -25.16
N LEU A 268 -1.07 -9.83 -24.33
CA LEU A 268 -2.36 -9.16 -24.39
C LEU A 268 -2.17 -7.82 -25.10
N ARG A 269 -2.71 -7.69 -26.29
CA ARG A 269 -2.66 -6.44 -27.07
C ARG A 269 -3.82 -5.53 -26.68
N LYS A 270 -3.56 -4.23 -26.72
CA LYS A 270 -4.62 -3.22 -26.60
C LYS A 270 -5.50 -3.18 -27.81
#